data_e14988c64c56ec8c54e31cd83fa32a31
#
_entry.id   e14988c64c56ec8c54e31cd83fa32a31
#
_cell.length_a   1.000
_cell.length_b   1.000
_cell.length_c   1.000
_cell.angle_alpha   90.00
_cell.angle_beta   90.00
_cell.angle_gamma   90.00
#
_symmetry.space_group_name_H-M   'P 1'
#
loop_
_entity.id
_entity.type
_entity.pdbx_description
1 polymer ?
#
loop_
_entity_poly.entity_id
_entity_poly.type
_entity_poly.pdbx_seq_one_letter_code
_entity_poly.pdbx_strand_id
1 'polypeptide(L)'
;MTPTGTPRVCEVSILPIALSCLFSSSAARTKGAKRLGTGPAPSDCIRDHHAVKATVSSPDGPRYGRPSFHFGPPTALFNKSLAILKHDLEHLENFTPTEEHMVPALQLVASATAFFEKEDQRRNELEKILPAFLGQGVKWRTPIAGGSAKPNGILLEGSFACLIFELKNEPGLEGDPFLQSLIVYDKIISHEVSFRSPPVHGPAAKLPLQYSGFITQSNFPVVLLTMAGNYLVVSTAVYTDAVYADKLLSIDLHLGSHGPANVLRLARVFMAIRNCTDTLSGYYRRLEPGSRPSVMYPSLTADPPEDQTKIPQLEYIAKVDRASGIPLSIVDEDDECHGIYLAKRTCSSTDDTPAEVVLVKFTSTYGQSAHRLLAEQDPPLAPALYSCNRVIGGLYMVVMEYLPDASPLHRFFPPSPVPYSLKADVIREALKKALELLHARDHVFGDLREPNVLYSHEGDRVFLVDFDWVGKHQESRYSPCLNPDANLGVKAWQVMEKVHDEANLQRLMTWLTGE
;
A
#
# COMPACT_ATOMS: atom_id res chain seq x y z
N MET A 1 8.67 55.82 -17.01
CA MET A 1 7.39 55.11 -16.93
C MET A 1 7.70 53.65 -17.07
N THR A 2 7.82 52.98 -15.96
CA THR A 2 8.06 51.54 -15.83
C THR A 2 6.71 50.85 -15.66
N PRO A 3 6.39 49.78 -16.39
CA PRO A 3 5.20 48.97 -16.11
C PRO A 3 5.55 47.90 -15.06
N THR A 4 5.04 48.10 -13.86
CA THR A 4 4.99 47.08 -12.83
C THR A 4 3.89 46.07 -13.19
N GLY A 5 4.25 44.95 -13.83
CA GLY A 5 3.38 43.79 -14.00
C GLY A 5 3.61 42.85 -12.85
N THR A 6 2.70 42.82 -11.89
CA THR A 6 2.56 41.73 -10.91
C THR A 6 2.23 40.44 -11.62
N PRO A 7 2.91 39.30 -11.33
CA PRO A 7 2.52 38.00 -11.87
C PRO A 7 1.17 37.63 -11.29
N ARG A 8 0.16 37.43 -12.14
CA ARG A 8 -1.09 36.77 -11.77
C ARG A 8 -0.77 35.31 -11.47
N VAL A 9 -0.70 34.99 -10.20
CA VAL A 9 -0.81 33.60 -9.76
C VAL A 9 -2.17 33.09 -10.23
N CYS A 10 -2.18 32.18 -11.19
CA CYS A 10 -3.37 31.38 -11.49
C CYS A 10 -3.64 30.52 -10.25
N GLU A 11 -4.53 30.98 -9.38
CA GLU A 11 -5.20 30.16 -8.41
C GLU A 11 -6.03 29.12 -9.20
N VAL A 12 -5.40 28.00 -9.58
CA VAL A 12 -6.14 26.80 -9.92
C VAL A 12 -6.88 26.43 -8.64
N SER A 13 -8.20 26.55 -8.66
CA SER A 13 -9.05 26.30 -7.50
C SER A 13 -9.05 24.80 -7.15
N ILE A 14 -8.00 24.37 -6.49
CA ILE A 14 -7.85 23.01 -5.93
C ILE A 14 -8.84 22.81 -4.77
N LEU A 15 -9.28 23.89 -4.12
CA LEU A 15 -10.28 23.85 -3.04
C LEU A 15 -11.61 23.19 -3.39
N PRO A 16 -12.25 23.41 -4.59
CA PRO A 16 -13.48 22.70 -4.96
C PRO A 16 -13.24 21.22 -5.23
N ILE A 17 -12.07 20.85 -5.77
CA ILE A 17 -11.70 19.46 -6.05
C ILE A 17 -11.46 18.71 -4.72
N ALA A 18 -10.73 19.29 -3.79
CA ALA A 18 -10.46 18.68 -2.48
C ALA A 18 -11.76 18.45 -1.68
N LEU A 19 -12.67 19.43 -1.64
CA LEU A 19 -13.95 19.28 -0.94
C LEU A 19 -14.88 18.28 -1.62
N SER A 20 -14.99 18.26 -2.95
CA SER A 20 -15.78 17.27 -3.67
C SER A 20 -15.21 15.85 -3.51
N CYS A 21 -13.89 15.69 -3.51
CA CYS A 21 -13.22 14.42 -3.23
C CYS A 21 -13.49 13.90 -1.80
N LEU A 22 -13.54 14.77 -0.79
CA LEU A 22 -13.79 14.37 0.60
C LEU A 22 -15.20 13.82 0.84
N PHE A 23 -16.22 14.44 0.23
CA PHE A 23 -17.61 13.96 0.34
C PHE A 23 -17.88 12.73 -0.53
N SER A 24 -17.31 12.65 -1.73
CA SER A 24 -17.41 11.48 -2.61
C SER A 24 -16.69 10.27 -2.02
N SER A 25 -15.55 10.47 -1.35
CA SER A 25 -14.74 9.41 -0.75
C SER A 25 -15.48 8.62 0.33
N SER A 26 -16.17 9.30 1.26
CA SER A 26 -16.93 8.65 2.32
C SER A 26 -18.09 7.82 1.76
N ALA A 27 -18.80 8.33 0.76
CA ALA A 27 -19.92 7.63 0.12
C ALA A 27 -19.41 6.42 -0.70
N ALA A 28 -18.30 6.56 -1.42
CA ALA A 28 -17.67 5.48 -2.17
C ALA A 28 -17.17 4.37 -1.25
N ARG A 29 -16.47 4.68 -0.14
CA ARG A 29 -16.07 3.70 0.86
C ARG A 29 -17.27 2.96 1.46
N THR A 30 -18.34 3.67 1.77
CA THR A 30 -19.57 3.06 2.29
C THR A 30 -20.19 2.10 1.26
N LYS A 31 -20.20 2.48 -0.02
CA LYS A 31 -20.71 1.64 -1.12
C LYS A 31 -19.81 0.42 -1.32
N GLY A 32 -18.49 0.60 -1.38
CA GLY A 32 -17.50 -0.49 -1.48
C GLY A 32 -17.61 -1.46 -0.31
N ALA A 33 -17.63 -0.96 0.94
CA ALA A 33 -17.78 -1.81 2.11
C ALA A 33 -19.09 -2.63 2.12
N LYS A 34 -20.20 -2.09 1.61
CA LYS A 34 -21.45 -2.85 1.44
C LYS A 34 -21.31 -3.97 0.41
N ARG A 35 -20.58 -3.75 -0.69
CA ARG A 35 -20.31 -4.77 -1.71
C ARG A 35 -19.49 -5.93 -1.16
N LEU A 36 -18.50 -5.69 -0.28
CA LEU A 36 -17.74 -6.75 0.39
C LEU A 36 -18.66 -7.77 1.10
N GLY A 37 -19.78 -7.32 1.65
CA GLY A 37 -20.76 -8.18 2.30
C GLY A 37 -21.49 -9.16 1.38
N THR A 38 -21.49 -8.94 0.06
CA THR A 38 -22.21 -9.78 -0.92
C THR A 38 -21.42 -11.03 -1.33
N GLY A 39 -20.16 -11.14 -0.96
CA GLY A 39 -19.31 -12.30 -1.23
C GLY A 39 -19.83 -13.59 -0.57
N PRO A 40 -19.26 -14.77 -0.96
CA PRO A 40 -19.65 -16.07 -0.43
C PRO A 40 -19.46 -16.13 1.10
N ALA A 41 -20.12 -17.10 1.74
CA ALA A 41 -19.81 -17.39 3.13
C ALA A 41 -18.37 -17.93 3.26
N PRO A 42 -17.66 -17.68 4.39
CA PRO A 42 -16.30 -18.17 4.58
C PRO A 42 -16.17 -19.69 4.37
N SER A 43 -17.19 -20.46 4.76
CA SER A 43 -17.27 -21.92 4.55
C SER A 43 -17.45 -22.34 3.08
N ASP A 44 -18.06 -21.50 2.26
CA ASP A 44 -18.35 -21.84 0.85
C ASP A 44 -17.13 -21.64 -0.04
N CYS A 45 -16.17 -20.82 0.38
CA CYS A 45 -14.88 -20.65 -0.29
C CYS A 45 -14.07 -21.94 -0.40
N ILE A 46 -14.40 -22.93 0.40
CA ILE A 46 -13.78 -24.25 0.40
C ILE A 46 -14.35 -25.13 -0.73
N ARG A 47 -15.63 -24.96 -1.06
CA ARG A 47 -16.38 -25.87 -1.93
C ARG A 47 -16.55 -25.35 -3.36
N ASP A 48 -16.52 -24.04 -3.53
CA ASP A 48 -16.76 -23.41 -4.81
C ASP A 48 -15.56 -22.55 -5.26
N HIS A 49 -14.66 -23.16 -6.01
CA HIS A 49 -13.49 -22.47 -6.59
C HIS A 49 -13.88 -21.32 -7.52
N HIS A 50 -15.05 -21.40 -8.16
CA HIS A 50 -15.56 -20.32 -9.02
C HIS A 50 -15.99 -19.11 -8.20
N ALA A 51 -16.65 -19.32 -7.06
CA ALA A 51 -17.05 -18.23 -6.16
C ALA A 51 -15.82 -17.53 -5.55
N VAL A 52 -14.80 -18.29 -5.15
CA VAL A 52 -13.52 -17.73 -4.68
C VAL A 52 -12.86 -16.91 -5.77
N LYS A 53 -12.75 -17.47 -6.98
CA LYS A 53 -12.16 -16.77 -8.13
C LYS A 53 -12.93 -15.49 -8.44
N ALA A 54 -14.26 -15.54 -8.47
CA ALA A 54 -15.09 -14.36 -8.73
C ALA A 54 -14.90 -13.27 -7.67
N THR A 55 -14.83 -13.65 -6.37
CA THR A 55 -14.62 -12.69 -5.28
C THR A 55 -13.22 -12.07 -5.32
N VAL A 56 -12.19 -12.87 -5.53
CA VAL A 56 -10.79 -12.44 -5.51
C VAL A 56 -10.40 -11.69 -6.78
N SER A 57 -10.99 -12.01 -7.93
CA SER A 57 -10.75 -11.33 -9.21
C SER A 57 -11.69 -10.15 -9.44
N SER A 58 -12.60 -9.87 -8.52
CA SER A 58 -13.45 -8.69 -8.58
C SER A 58 -12.61 -7.41 -8.41
N PRO A 59 -12.93 -6.30 -9.09
CA PRO A 59 -12.32 -5.00 -8.82
C PRO A 59 -12.42 -4.59 -7.35
N ASP A 60 -13.51 -4.97 -6.67
CA ASP A 60 -13.74 -4.75 -5.24
C ASP A 60 -13.09 -5.82 -4.34
N GLY A 61 -12.45 -6.85 -4.90
CA GLY A 61 -11.86 -7.96 -4.14
C GLY A 61 -10.61 -7.55 -3.36
N PRO A 62 -10.22 -8.37 -2.36
CA PRO A 62 -9.05 -8.08 -1.54
C PRO A 62 -7.76 -8.12 -2.39
N ARG A 63 -6.92 -7.10 -2.25
CA ARG A 63 -5.64 -6.93 -2.96
C ARG A 63 -4.51 -7.47 -2.11
N TYR A 64 -3.97 -8.64 -2.46
CA TYR A 64 -2.93 -9.36 -1.72
C TYR A 64 -1.87 -10.03 -2.61
N GLY A 65 -1.77 -9.60 -3.88
CA GLY A 65 -0.80 -10.11 -4.85
C GLY A 65 -1.21 -11.40 -5.55
N ARG A 66 -2.49 -11.78 -5.51
CA ARG A 66 -3.01 -12.93 -6.26
C ARG A 66 -4.43 -12.66 -6.79
N PRO A 67 -4.60 -12.53 -8.12
CA PRO A 67 -3.59 -12.63 -9.20
C PRO A 67 -2.43 -11.65 -9.05
N SER A 68 -1.33 -11.86 -9.78
CA SER A 68 -0.07 -11.11 -9.62
C SER A 68 -0.21 -9.60 -9.81
N PHE A 69 -1.19 -9.15 -10.59
CA PHE A 69 -1.51 -7.73 -10.80
C PHE A 69 -2.43 -7.15 -9.70
N HIS A 70 -3.01 -7.99 -8.83
CA HIS A 70 -3.97 -7.60 -7.80
C HIS A 70 -3.27 -7.34 -6.46
N PHE A 71 -2.39 -6.38 -6.43
CA PHE A 71 -1.67 -5.93 -5.24
C PHE A 71 -1.93 -4.45 -4.98
N GLY A 72 -1.57 -3.98 -3.81
CA GLY A 72 -1.69 -2.58 -3.41
C GLY A 72 -0.54 -2.14 -2.52
N PRO A 73 -0.59 -0.91 -2.02
CA PRO A 73 0.39 -0.43 -1.07
C PRO A 73 0.43 -1.32 0.18
N PRO A 74 1.62 -1.55 0.78
CA PRO A 74 1.74 -2.33 2.01
C PRO A 74 0.85 -1.79 3.13
N THR A 75 0.23 -2.68 3.89
CA THR A 75 -0.63 -2.34 5.04
C THR A 75 0.10 -1.51 6.10
N ALA A 76 1.42 -1.69 6.22
CA ALA A 76 2.31 -0.93 7.08
C ALA A 76 2.30 0.58 6.79
N LEU A 77 1.92 1.02 5.58
CA LEU A 77 1.81 2.45 5.25
C LEU A 77 0.59 3.12 5.90
N PHE A 78 -0.41 2.35 6.29
CA PHE A 78 -1.71 2.90 6.71
C PHE A 78 -1.95 2.87 8.21
N ASN A 79 -1.16 2.10 8.97
CA ASN A 79 -1.34 2.01 10.42
C ASN A 79 -0.03 1.73 11.15
N LYS A 80 0.27 2.57 12.14
CA LYS A 80 1.50 2.47 12.94
C LYS A 80 1.66 1.13 13.65
N SER A 81 0.59 0.53 14.17
CA SER A 81 0.68 -0.76 14.89
C SER A 81 1.08 -1.89 13.93
N LEU A 82 0.56 -1.88 12.70
CA LEU A 82 0.92 -2.85 11.67
C LEU A 82 2.35 -2.61 11.14
N ALA A 83 2.77 -1.35 11.03
CA ALA A 83 4.14 -1.00 10.68
C ALA A 83 5.13 -1.55 11.72
N ILE A 84 4.88 -1.30 13.01
CA ILE A 84 5.72 -1.83 14.10
C ILE A 84 5.72 -3.36 14.10
N LEU A 85 4.57 -4.02 13.90
CA LEU A 85 4.54 -5.48 13.79
C LEU A 85 5.47 -5.99 12.66
N LYS A 86 5.41 -5.36 11.48
CA LYS A 86 6.30 -5.74 10.38
C LYS A 86 7.77 -5.56 10.76
N HIS A 87 8.13 -4.43 11.32
CA HIS A 87 9.49 -4.15 11.79
C HIS A 87 9.93 -5.18 12.86
N ASP A 88 9.08 -5.46 13.85
CA ASP A 88 9.36 -6.40 14.92
C ASP A 88 9.57 -7.84 14.40
N LEU A 89 8.79 -8.25 13.38
CA LEU A 89 8.95 -9.56 12.73
C LEU A 89 10.24 -9.67 11.90
N GLU A 90 10.80 -8.56 11.45
CA GLU A 90 12.09 -8.48 10.75
C GLU A 90 13.27 -8.40 11.73
N HIS A 91 13.03 -8.01 13.00
CA HIS A 91 14.03 -7.81 14.04
C HIS A 91 13.70 -8.62 15.31
N LEU A 92 13.41 -9.91 15.14
CA LEU A 92 13.02 -10.80 16.25
C LEU A 92 14.07 -10.94 17.34
N GLU A 93 15.34 -10.67 17.06
CA GLU A 93 16.44 -10.63 18.02
C GLU A 93 16.24 -9.61 19.14
N ASN A 94 15.45 -8.58 18.93
CA ASN A 94 15.12 -7.56 19.93
C ASN A 94 14.23 -8.09 21.07
N PHE A 95 13.60 -9.24 20.89
CA PHE A 95 12.77 -9.87 21.92
C PHE A 95 13.54 -10.87 22.75
N THR A 96 13.38 -10.80 24.08
CA THR A 96 13.97 -11.75 25.04
C THR A 96 12.84 -12.56 25.69
N PRO A 97 12.47 -13.73 25.17
CA PRO A 97 11.43 -14.57 25.76
C PRO A 97 11.82 -15.12 27.12
N THR A 98 10.86 -15.18 28.03
CA THR A 98 10.95 -15.85 29.33
C THR A 98 10.38 -17.27 29.23
N GLU A 99 10.43 -18.03 30.34
CA GLU A 99 9.84 -19.37 30.45
C GLU A 99 8.33 -19.35 30.08
N GLU A 100 7.61 -18.31 30.50
CA GLU A 100 6.18 -18.12 30.20
C GLU A 100 5.88 -18.01 28.69
N HIS A 101 6.87 -17.59 27.90
CA HIS A 101 6.76 -17.54 26.42
C HIS A 101 7.26 -18.85 25.78
N MET A 102 8.31 -19.45 26.34
CA MET A 102 8.96 -20.63 25.75
C MET A 102 8.13 -21.90 25.91
N VAL A 103 7.51 -22.10 27.09
CA VAL A 103 6.70 -23.32 27.36
C VAL A 103 5.49 -23.41 26.42
N PRO A 104 4.66 -22.38 26.25
CA PRO A 104 3.57 -22.42 25.29
C PRO A 104 4.07 -22.56 23.84
N ALA A 105 5.22 -21.98 23.48
CA ALA A 105 5.80 -22.13 22.14
C ALA A 105 6.17 -23.59 21.85
N LEU A 106 6.77 -24.28 22.80
CA LEU A 106 7.06 -25.70 22.68
C LEU A 106 5.78 -26.54 22.57
N GLN A 107 4.75 -26.23 23.38
CA GLN A 107 3.46 -26.91 23.32
C GLN A 107 2.78 -26.69 21.97
N LEU A 108 2.87 -25.49 21.41
CA LEU A 108 2.31 -25.18 20.10
C LEU A 108 3.01 -25.96 18.98
N VAL A 109 4.33 -26.05 18.98
CA VAL A 109 5.09 -26.86 18.02
C VAL A 109 4.72 -28.34 18.15
N ALA A 110 4.62 -28.86 19.37
CA ALA A 110 4.22 -30.25 19.60
C ALA A 110 2.79 -30.54 19.10
N SER A 111 1.85 -29.62 19.36
CA SER A 111 0.47 -29.72 18.86
C SER A 111 0.39 -29.58 17.33
N ALA A 112 1.19 -28.68 16.75
CA ALA A 112 1.21 -28.45 15.31
C ALA A 112 1.65 -29.69 14.50
N THR A 113 2.60 -30.43 15.06
CA THR A 113 3.15 -31.66 14.43
C THR A 113 2.30 -32.91 14.67
N ALA A 114 1.30 -32.85 15.55
CA ALA A 114 0.38 -33.97 15.78
C ALA A 114 -0.59 -34.13 14.60
N PHE A 115 -0.92 -35.38 14.29
CA PHE A 115 -1.98 -35.70 13.31
C PHE A 115 -3.35 -35.74 13.99
N PHE A 116 -4.29 -35.02 13.43
CA PHE A 116 -5.67 -35.00 13.88
C PHE A 116 -6.60 -35.50 12.77
N GLU A 117 -7.59 -36.30 13.12
CA GLU A 117 -8.57 -36.79 12.17
C GLU A 117 -9.50 -35.67 11.67
N LYS A 118 -9.76 -34.65 12.51
CA LYS A 118 -10.71 -33.56 12.25
C LYS A 118 -10.15 -32.21 12.70
N GLU A 119 -10.49 -31.14 11.98
CA GLU A 119 -10.18 -29.76 12.32
C GLU A 119 -10.60 -29.39 13.75
N ASP A 120 -11.77 -29.89 14.20
CA ASP A 120 -12.29 -29.62 15.55
C ASP A 120 -11.37 -30.13 16.66
N GLN A 121 -10.69 -31.28 16.47
CA GLN A 121 -9.75 -31.82 17.43
C GLN A 121 -8.51 -30.93 17.55
N ARG A 122 -7.92 -30.57 16.41
CA ARG A 122 -6.76 -29.65 16.36
C ARG A 122 -7.10 -28.31 17.00
N ARG A 123 -8.26 -27.75 16.66
CA ARG A 123 -8.72 -26.49 17.25
C ARG A 123 -8.84 -26.57 18.76
N ASN A 124 -9.46 -27.62 19.30
CA ASN A 124 -9.63 -27.80 20.75
C ASN A 124 -8.30 -27.83 21.50
N GLU A 125 -7.23 -28.34 20.88
CA GLU A 125 -5.89 -28.28 21.45
C GLU A 125 -5.32 -26.86 21.39
N LEU A 126 -5.49 -26.16 20.27
CA LEU A 126 -5.01 -24.78 20.11
C LEU A 126 -5.74 -23.78 21.02
N GLU A 127 -7.03 -24.01 21.31
CA GLU A 127 -7.81 -23.22 22.28
C GLU A 127 -7.23 -23.25 23.70
N LYS A 128 -6.47 -24.30 24.05
CA LYS A 128 -5.78 -24.40 25.34
C LYS A 128 -4.44 -23.66 25.35
N ILE A 129 -3.75 -23.57 24.21
CA ILE A 129 -2.38 -23.09 24.10
C ILE A 129 -2.36 -21.58 23.74
N LEU A 130 -3.13 -21.18 22.73
CA LEU A 130 -3.07 -19.82 22.17
C LEU A 130 -3.44 -18.69 23.15
N PRO A 131 -4.30 -18.90 24.17
CA PRO A 131 -4.55 -17.86 25.19
C PRO A 131 -3.31 -17.43 25.96
N ALA A 132 -2.31 -18.29 26.10
CA ALA A 132 -1.03 -17.94 26.74
C ALA A 132 -0.28 -16.85 25.94
N PHE A 133 -0.44 -16.82 24.63
CA PHE A 133 0.17 -15.82 23.74
C PHE A 133 -0.71 -14.61 23.50
N LEU A 134 -1.99 -14.86 23.16
CA LEU A 134 -2.91 -13.84 22.67
C LEU A 134 -3.77 -13.21 23.80
N GLY A 135 -3.69 -13.79 25.02
CA GLY A 135 -4.51 -13.40 26.16
C GLY A 135 -5.87 -14.10 26.17
N GLN A 136 -6.53 -14.01 27.34
CA GLN A 136 -7.82 -14.68 27.61
C GLN A 136 -9.00 -14.03 26.85
N GLY A 137 -8.79 -12.91 26.13
CA GLY A 137 -9.83 -12.17 25.40
C GLY A 137 -10.23 -12.79 24.07
N VAL A 138 -9.55 -13.82 23.61
CA VAL A 138 -9.88 -14.50 22.33
C VAL A 138 -11.21 -15.23 22.47
N LYS A 139 -12.15 -14.92 21.57
CA LYS A 139 -13.45 -15.57 21.48
C LYS A 139 -13.39 -16.66 20.42
N TRP A 140 -13.65 -17.89 20.81
CA TRP A 140 -13.59 -19.06 19.93
C TRP A 140 -14.96 -19.36 19.32
N ARG A 141 -15.01 -19.61 18.00
CA ARG A 141 -16.22 -19.97 17.25
C ARG A 141 -17.45 -19.08 17.54
N THR A 142 -17.21 -17.83 17.87
CA THR A 142 -18.28 -16.89 18.16
C THR A 142 -18.84 -16.33 16.86
N PRO A 143 -20.15 -16.42 16.61
CA PRO A 143 -20.77 -15.74 15.48
C PRO A 143 -20.56 -14.22 15.59
N ILE A 144 -20.15 -13.60 14.48
CA ILE A 144 -19.89 -12.16 14.36
C ILE A 144 -20.59 -11.62 13.12
N ALA A 145 -20.57 -10.30 12.95
CA ALA A 145 -21.18 -9.64 11.80
C ALA A 145 -22.63 -10.09 11.55
N GLY A 146 -23.46 -10.05 12.60
CA GLY A 146 -24.86 -10.49 12.53
C GLY A 146 -25.04 -11.99 12.25
N GLY A 147 -24.04 -12.83 12.52
CA GLY A 147 -24.06 -14.26 12.25
C GLY A 147 -23.56 -14.66 10.86
N SER A 148 -23.16 -13.70 10.02
CA SER A 148 -22.68 -13.95 8.67
C SER A 148 -21.27 -14.54 8.61
N ALA A 149 -20.51 -14.51 9.72
CA ALA A 149 -19.20 -15.13 9.85
C ALA A 149 -19.02 -15.79 11.21
N LYS A 150 -18.22 -16.85 11.25
CA LYS A 150 -17.90 -17.59 12.48
C LYS A 150 -16.43 -18.05 12.42
N PRO A 151 -15.49 -17.15 12.74
CA PRO A 151 -14.06 -17.49 12.73
C PRO A 151 -13.73 -18.57 13.77
N ASN A 152 -12.61 -19.27 13.55
CA ASN A 152 -12.09 -20.22 14.54
C ASN A 152 -11.74 -19.50 15.85
N GLY A 153 -11.10 -18.32 15.76
CA GLY A 153 -10.84 -17.45 16.89
C GLY A 153 -10.85 -15.96 16.51
N ILE A 154 -11.22 -15.10 17.42
CA ILE A 154 -11.20 -13.65 17.21
C ILE A 154 -10.89 -12.89 18.50
N LEU A 155 -10.04 -11.88 18.41
CA LEU A 155 -9.79 -10.91 19.47
C LEU A 155 -10.47 -9.60 19.10
N LEU A 156 -11.39 -9.14 19.93
CA LEU A 156 -12.18 -7.94 19.70
C LEU A 156 -11.89 -6.86 20.75
N GLU A 157 -11.84 -5.61 20.30
CA GLU A 157 -12.02 -4.44 21.16
C GLU A 157 -13.34 -3.76 20.78
N GLY A 158 -14.34 -3.89 21.66
CA GLY A 158 -15.72 -3.55 21.32
C GLY A 158 -16.24 -4.43 20.17
N SER A 159 -16.55 -3.81 19.03
CA SER A 159 -16.96 -4.50 17.80
C SER A 159 -15.82 -4.66 16.77
N PHE A 160 -14.63 -4.11 17.04
CA PHE A 160 -13.52 -4.08 16.12
C PHE A 160 -12.60 -5.28 16.31
N ALA A 161 -12.19 -5.92 15.22
CA ALA A 161 -11.25 -7.03 15.26
C ALA A 161 -9.80 -6.52 15.37
N CYS A 162 -9.10 -6.91 16.43
CA CYS A 162 -7.65 -6.74 16.56
C CYS A 162 -6.89 -7.91 15.93
N LEU A 163 -7.47 -9.12 16.01
CA LEU A 163 -6.92 -10.33 15.42
C LEU A 163 -8.05 -11.28 14.99
N ILE A 164 -7.87 -11.89 13.82
CA ILE A 164 -8.70 -12.99 13.31
C ILE A 164 -7.81 -14.22 13.19
N PHE A 165 -8.25 -15.36 13.77
CA PHE A 165 -7.56 -16.63 13.66
C PHE A 165 -8.39 -17.62 12.86
N GLU A 166 -7.77 -18.21 11.81
CA GLU A 166 -8.37 -19.28 11.01
C GLU A 166 -7.45 -20.47 10.91
N LEU A 167 -8.06 -21.66 10.94
CA LEU A 167 -7.37 -22.93 11.02
C LEU A 167 -7.88 -23.88 9.94
N LYS A 168 -6.97 -24.69 9.38
CA LYS A 168 -7.25 -25.90 8.63
C LYS A 168 -6.48 -27.09 9.19
N ASN A 169 -7.09 -28.28 9.12
CA ASN A 169 -6.46 -29.47 9.68
C ASN A 169 -5.14 -29.78 8.98
N GLU A 170 -5.17 -29.80 7.63
CA GLU A 170 -3.97 -30.05 6.81
C GLU A 170 -3.93 -29.12 5.60
N PRO A 171 -2.74 -28.81 5.05
CA PRO A 171 -2.61 -28.02 3.85
C PRO A 171 -3.33 -28.66 2.65
N GLY A 172 -4.16 -27.87 1.97
CA GLY A 172 -4.78 -28.25 0.69
C GLY A 172 -6.01 -29.14 0.77
N LEU A 173 -6.38 -29.66 1.94
CA LEU A 173 -7.54 -30.57 2.06
C LEU A 173 -8.88 -29.82 2.20
N GLU A 174 -8.91 -28.67 2.85
CA GLU A 174 -10.15 -28.01 3.26
C GLU A 174 -10.20 -26.51 2.92
N GLY A 175 -9.41 -26.07 1.96
CA GLY A 175 -9.35 -24.68 1.50
C GLY A 175 -8.19 -23.89 2.07
N ASP A 176 -8.16 -22.59 1.78
CA ASP A 176 -7.11 -21.66 2.19
C ASP A 176 -7.56 -20.85 3.42
N PRO A 177 -6.95 -21.04 4.62
CA PRO A 177 -7.34 -20.31 5.83
C PRO A 177 -7.07 -18.81 5.72
N PHE A 178 -6.11 -18.37 4.90
CA PHE A 178 -5.85 -16.96 4.67
C PHE A 178 -7.01 -16.30 3.91
N LEU A 179 -7.48 -16.90 2.81
CA LEU A 179 -8.65 -16.40 2.09
C LEU A 179 -9.90 -16.41 2.99
N GLN A 180 -10.05 -17.44 3.82
CA GLN A 180 -11.15 -17.51 4.78
C GLN A 180 -11.09 -16.35 5.77
N SER A 181 -9.90 -16.01 6.30
CA SER A 181 -9.73 -14.89 7.22
C SER A 181 -10.04 -13.54 6.57
N LEU A 182 -9.68 -13.35 5.28
CA LEU A 182 -10.02 -12.16 4.52
C LEU A 182 -11.54 -12.02 4.33
N ILE A 183 -12.25 -13.10 4.02
CA ILE A 183 -13.71 -13.06 3.88
C ILE A 183 -14.39 -12.77 5.23
N VAL A 184 -13.87 -13.33 6.33
CA VAL A 184 -14.32 -12.97 7.67
C VAL A 184 -14.14 -11.47 7.90
N TYR A 185 -12.98 -10.92 7.54
CA TYR A 185 -12.70 -9.50 7.64
C TYR A 185 -13.65 -8.65 6.80
N ASP A 186 -13.91 -9.02 5.54
CA ASP A 186 -14.87 -8.35 4.65
C ASP A 186 -16.29 -8.32 5.26
N LYS A 187 -16.72 -9.44 5.86
CA LYS A 187 -18.03 -9.52 6.53
C LYS A 187 -18.11 -8.58 7.75
N ILE A 188 -17.03 -8.47 8.53
CA ILE A 188 -16.95 -7.55 9.67
C ILE A 188 -17.11 -6.11 9.18
N ILE A 189 -16.33 -5.69 8.16
CA ILE A 189 -16.39 -4.33 7.61
C ILE A 189 -17.78 -4.03 7.07
N SER A 190 -18.32 -4.94 6.24
CA SER A 190 -19.64 -4.76 5.66
C SER A 190 -20.75 -4.64 6.71
N HIS A 191 -20.69 -5.44 7.77
CA HIS A 191 -21.65 -5.39 8.86
C HIS A 191 -21.58 -4.06 9.62
N GLU A 192 -20.38 -3.62 9.99
CA GLU A 192 -20.16 -2.37 10.70
C GLU A 192 -20.68 -1.16 9.91
N VAL A 193 -20.53 -1.19 8.57
CA VAL A 193 -21.07 -0.16 7.66
C VAL A 193 -22.59 -0.24 7.54
N SER A 194 -23.15 -1.44 7.40
CA SER A 194 -24.59 -1.64 7.15
C SER A 194 -25.44 -1.38 8.38
N PHE A 195 -24.97 -1.79 9.56
CA PHE A 195 -25.70 -1.60 10.82
C PHE A 195 -25.76 -0.13 11.27
N ARG A 196 -24.83 0.68 10.80
CA ARG A 196 -24.67 2.08 11.21
C ARG A 196 -25.12 3.08 10.14
N SER A 197 -25.63 2.60 9.00
CA SER A 197 -26.29 3.43 8.00
C SER A 197 -27.79 3.48 8.29
N PRO A 198 -28.44 4.66 8.31
CA PRO A 198 -29.89 4.73 8.49
C PRO A 198 -30.58 3.97 7.34
N PRO A 199 -31.71 3.26 7.60
CA PRO A 199 -32.46 2.60 6.56
C PRO A 199 -32.93 3.61 5.51
N VAL A 200 -32.74 3.29 4.23
CA VAL A 200 -33.03 4.17 3.08
C VAL A 200 -34.54 4.41 2.87
N HIS A 201 -35.42 3.65 3.53
CA HIS A 201 -36.87 3.75 3.42
C HIS A 201 -37.55 3.66 4.81
N GLY A 202 -38.06 4.78 5.28
CA GLY A 202 -38.94 4.90 6.43
C GLY A 202 -39.09 6.36 6.87
N PRO A 203 -40.20 6.78 7.54
CA PRO A 203 -40.31 8.14 8.03
C PRO A 203 -39.15 8.40 8.96
N ALA A 204 -38.41 9.46 8.67
CA ALA A 204 -37.16 9.85 9.33
C ALA A 204 -37.27 9.91 10.85
N ALA A 205 -37.10 8.78 11.51
CA ALA A 205 -36.66 8.77 12.88
C ALA A 205 -35.23 9.34 12.83
N LYS A 206 -35.04 10.53 13.37
CA LYS A 206 -33.74 11.16 13.59
C LYS A 206 -32.91 10.27 14.54
N LEU A 207 -32.38 9.15 14.03
CA LEU A 207 -31.30 8.46 14.71
C LEU A 207 -30.08 9.38 14.63
N PRO A 208 -29.38 9.57 15.75
CA PRO A 208 -28.24 10.47 15.79
C PRO A 208 -27.23 10.09 14.70
N LEU A 209 -26.66 11.07 14.01
CA LEU A 209 -25.55 10.99 13.05
C LEU A 209 -24.29 10.28 13.60
N GLN A 210 -24.35 9.81 14.85
CA GLN A 210 -23.24 9.21 15.59
C GLN A 210 -22.72 7.88 15.04
N TYR A 211 -23.47 7.17 14.18
CA TYR A 211 -23.14 5.79 13.82
C TYR A 211 -22.58 5.59 12.42
N SER A 212 -22.69 6.53 11.50
CA SER A 212 -22.02 6.46 10.19
C SER A 212 -20.50 6.83 10.26
N GLY A 213 -20.03 7.21 11.44
CA GLY A 213 -18.75 7.88 11.64
C GLY A 213 -17.49 7.00 11.65
N PHE A 214 -17.59 5.68 11.91
CA PHE A 214 -16.37 4.87 12.09
C PHE A 214 -15.68 4.49 10.76
N ILE A 215 -16.42 4.36 9.69
CA ILE A 215 -15.81 4.09 8.36
C ILE A 215 -14.95 5.25 7.86
N THR A 216 -15.23 6.45 8.33
CA THR A 216 -14.42 7.64 8.01
C THR A 216 -13.27 7.86 8.98
N GLN A 217 -13.21 7.08 10.07
CA GLN A 217 -12.25 7.28 11.17
C GLN A 217 -11.21 6.18 11.30
N SER A 218 -11.52 4.98 10.79
CA SER A 218 -10.63 3.84 10.86
C SER A 218 -10.48 3.20 9.49
N ASN A 219 -9.28 2.77 9.19
CA ASN A 219 -8.98 1.83 8.11
C ASN A 219 -9.05 0.37 8.59
N PHE A 220 -9.63 0.13 9.75
CA PHE A 220 -9.89 -1.19 10.33
C PHE A 220 -8.65 -2.12 10.34
N PRO A 221 -7.51 -1.69 10.88
CA PRO A 221 -6.30 -2.48 10.87
C PRO A 221 -6.48 -3.77 11.69
N VAL A 222 -6.05 -4.90 11.15
CA VAL A 222 -6.21 -6.20 11.79
C VAL A 222 -5.01 -7.11 11.55
N VAL A 223 -4.68 -7.96 12.52
CA VAL A 223 -3.76 -9.10 12.34
C VAL A 223 -4.56 -10.32 11.91
N LEU A 224 -4.13 -10.99 10.85
CA LEU A 224 -4.66 -12.25 10.38
C LEU A 224 -3.65 -13.35 10.72
N LEU A 225 -3.99 -14.18 11.67
CA LEU A 225 -3.19 -15.33 12.07
C LEU A 225 -3.84 -16.58 11.52
N THR A 226 -3.13 -17.32 10.68
CA THR A 226 -3.69 -18.49 10.02
C THR A 226 -2.78 -19.70 10.15
N MET A 227 -3.38 -20.89 10.24
CA MET A 227 -2.65 -22.13 10.40
C MET A 227 -3.26 -23.25 9.53
N ALA A 228 -2.40 -24.02 8.86
CA ALA A 228 -2.79 -25.24 8.16
C ALA A 228 -1.76 -26.33 8.48
N GLY A 229 -2.20 -27.39 9.19
CA GLY A 229 -1.27 -28.39 9.71
C GLY A 229 -0.20 -27.73 10.60
N ASN A 230 1.05 -27.88 10.21
CA ASN A 230 2.22 -27.29 10.86
C ASN A 230 2.64 -25.93 10.29
N TYR A 231 1.91 -25.36 9.34
CA TYR A 231 2.26 -24.05 8.75
C TYR A 231 1.47 -22.93 9.40
N LEU A 232 2.19 -22.01 10.05
CA LEU A 232 1.66 -20.78 10.66
C LEU A 232 1.99 -19.59 9.76
N VAL A 233 1.01 -18.75 9.47
CA VAL A 233 1.20 -17.52 8.69
C VAL A 233 0.67 -16.33 9.47
N VAL A 234 1.50 -15.28 9.57
CA VAL A 234 1.14 -13.97 10.11
C VAL A 234 0.93 -13.03 8.96
N SER A 235 -0.25 -12.43 8.89
CA SER A 235 -0.63 -11.47 7.87
C SER A 235 -1.31 -10.28 8.51
N THR A 236 -1.48 -9.21 7.75
CA THR A 236 -2.21 -8.01 8.18
C THR A 236 -3.17 -7.58 7.10
N ALA A 237 -4.23 -6.87 7.49
CA ALA A 237 -5.14 -6.26 6.54
C ALA A 237 -5.60 -4.88 7.00
N VAL A 238 -5.93 -4.04 6.02
CA VAL A 238 -6.57 -2.72 6.20
C VAL A 238 -7.63 -2.52 5.12
N TYR A 239 -8.61 -1.67 5.42
CA TYR A 239 -9.61 -1.21 4.47
C TYR A 239 -9.48 0.30 4.26
N THR A 240 -9.07 0.70 3.08
CA THR A 240 -9.05 2.10 2.65
C THR A 240 -10.09 2.33 1.56
N ASP A 241 -9.73 2.38 0.32
CA ASP A 241 -10.58 2.32 -0.89
C ASP A 241 -10.88 0.87 -1.29
N ALA A 242 -9.96 -0.06 -0.98
CA ALA A 242 -10.11 -1.50 -1.11
C ALA A 242 -9.56 -2.20 0.14
N VAL A 243 -9.74 -3.51 0.24
CA VAL A 243 -9.05 -4.33 1.24
C VAL A 243 -7.65 -4.61 0.74
N TYR A 244 -6.64 -4.17 1.48
CA TYR A 244 -5.24 -4.52 1.26
C TYR A 244 -4.79 -5.49 2.33
N ALA A 245 -4.06 -6.52 1.93
CA ALA A 245 -3.54 -7.51 2.86
C ALA A 245 -2.12 -7.95 2.47
N ASP A 246 -1.27 -8.07 3.49
CA ASP A 246 0.11 -8.51 3.36
C ASP A 246 0.36 -9.77 4.17
N LYS A 247 1.05 -10.74 3.57
CA LYS A 247 1.64 -11.87 4.29
C LYS A 247 3.02 -11.45 4.79
N LEU A 248 3.17 -11.27 6.11
CA LEU A 248 4.41 -10.78 6.70
C LEU A 248 5.40 -11.89 7.00
N LEU A 249 4.93 -13.05 7.47
CA LEU A 249 5.78 -14.15 7.89
C LEU A 249 5.07 -15.49 7.72
N SER A 250 5.82 -16.50 7.27
CA SER A 250 5.40 -17.91 7.28
C SER A 250 6.40 -18.74 8.06
N ILE A 251 5.91 -19.64 8.93
CA ILE A 251 6.73 -20.50 9.79
C ILE A 251 6.27 -21.93 9.63
N ASP A 252 7.21 -22.81 9.38
CA ASP A 252 7.02 -24.26 9.49
C ASP A 252 7.32 -24.70 10.93
N LEU A 253 6.30 -25.23 11.61
CA LEU A 253 6.33 -25.61 13.04
C LEU A 253 6.73 -27.08 13.20
N HIS A 254 7.95 -27.43 12.86
CA HIS A 254 8.45 -28.79 13.10
C HIS A 254 9.66 -28.79 14.04
N LEU A 255 9.85 -29.91 14.74
CA LEU A 255 10.90 -29.99 15.76
C LEU A 255 12.28 -30.34 15.19
N GLY A 256 12.47 -31.00 14.16
CA GLY A 256 13.74 -31.35 13.52
C GLY A 256 15.05 -30.99 14.30
N SER A 257 16.17 -30.98 13.65
CA SER A 257 17.47 -30.64 14.25
C SER A 257 17.58 -29.18 14.75
N HIS A 258 16.70 -28.30 14.28
CA HIS A 258 16.64 -26.88 14.66
C HIS A 258 15.50 -26.57 15.66
N GLY A 259 14.95 -27.58 16.32
CA GLY A 259 13.82 -27.45 17.24
C GLY A 259 13.94 -26.33 18.27
N PRO A 260 15.04 -26.21 19.03
CA PRO A 260 15.19 -25.15 20.02
C PRO A 260 15.17 -23.74 19.42
N ALA A 261 15.80 -23.55 18.25
CA ALA A 261 15.82 -22.26 17.55
C ALA A 261 14.43 -21.90 17.00
N ASN A 262 13.68 -22.88 16.48
CA ASN A 262 12.31 -22.68 16.00
C ASN A 262 11.36 -22.32 17.15
N VAL A 263 11.48 -22.98 18.31
CA VAL A 263 10.68 -22.64 19.51
C VAL A 263 10.98 -21.21 19.99
N LEU A 264 12.26 -20.84 20.06
CA LEU A 264 12.67 -19.48 20.41
C LEU A 264 12.11 -18.44 19.41
N ARG A 265 12.25 -18.71 18.11
CA ARG A 265 11.71 -17.85 17.07
C ARG A 265 10.20 -17.69 17.20
N LEU A 266 9.47 -18.77 17.44
CA LEU A 266 8.02 -18.77 17.61
C LEU A 266 7.59 -17.93 18.82
N ALA A 267 8.27 -18.10 19.97
CA ALA A 267 8.02 -17.29 21.16
C ALA A 267 8.16 -15.78 20.86
N ARG A 268 9.22 -15.39 20.16
CA ARG A 268 9.46 -13.99 19.75
C ARG A 268 8.39 -13.46 18.82
N VAL A 269 7.95 -14.27 17.86
CA VAL A 269 6.86 -13.90 16.93
C VAL A 269 5.57 -13.63 17.68
N PHE A 270 5.22 -14.47 18.66
CA PHE A 270 4.00 -14.24 19.45
C PHE A 270 4.13 -13.03 20.37
N MET A 271 5.32 -12.70 20.88
CA MET A 271 5.54 -11.43 21.60
C MET A 271 5.27 -10.23 20.69
N ALA A 272 5.76 -10.23 19.44
CA ALA A 272 5.48 -9.18 18.45
C ALA A 272 3.98 -9.07 18.13
N ILE A 273 3.29 -10.21 17.91
CA ILE A 273 1.84 -10.24 17.68
C ILE A 273 1.10 -9.67 18.89
N ARG A 274 1.49 -10.04 20.12
CA ARG A 274 0.85 -9.54 21.33
C ARG A 274 0.99 -8.03 21.47
N ASN A 275 2.18 -7.49 21.28
CA ASN A 275 2.43 -6.05 21.28
C ASN A 275 1.55 -5.32 20.26
N CYS A 276 1.43 -5.88 19.06
CA CYS A 276 0.58 -5.31 18.02
C CYS A 276 -0.90 -5.34 18.42
N THR A 277 -1.41 -6.47 18.90
CA THR A 277 -2.83 -6.59 19.28
C THR A 277 -3.19 -5.69 20.46
N ASP A 278 -2.30 -5.51 21.42
CA ASP A 278 -2.49 -4.60 22.56
C ASP A 278 -2.50 -3.12 22.09
N THR A 279 -1.62 -2.76 21.14
CA THR A 279 -1.63 -1.42 20.53
C THR A 279 -2.85 -1.17 19.66
N LEU A 280 -3.33 -2.17 18.91
CA LEU A 280 -4.58 -2.09 18.15
C LEU A 280 -5.80 -1.94 19.06
N SER A 281 -5.85 -2.68 20.17
CA SER A 281 -6.87 -2.52 21.19
C SER A 281 -6.89 -1.08 21.73
N GLY A 282 -5.73 -0.52 22.07
CA GLY A 282 -5.58 0.87 22.46
C GLY A 282 -6.00 1.87 21.37
N TYR A 283 -5.73 1.58 20.10
CA TYR A 283 -6.18 2.37 18.95
C TYR A 283 -7.70 2.39 18.87
N TYR A 284 -8.36 1.23 18.93
CA TYR A 284 -9.81 1.11 18.82
C TYR A 284 -10.57 1.73 20.00
N ARG A 285 -10.02 1.68 21.23
CA ARG A 285 -10.61 2.37 22.41
C ARG A 285 -10.66 3.88 22.27
N ARG A 286 -9.70 4.46 21.54
CA ARG A 286 -9.60 5.91 21.32
C ARG A 286 -10.35 6.41 20.10
N LEU A 287 -11.03 5.52 19.37
CA LEU A 287 -11.83 5.95 18.23
C LEU A 287 -13.07 6.70 18.72
N GLU A 288 -13.16 7.96 18.34
CA GLU A 288 -14.32 8.80 18.60
C GLU A 288 -15.13 8.99 17.31
N PRO A 289 -16.47 9.06 17.38
CA PRO A 289 -17.29 9.38 16.22
C PRO A 289 -16.98 10.78 15.69
N GLY A 290 -16.68 10.91 14.41
CA GLY A 290 -16.39 12.18 13.76
C GLY A 290 -15.78 11.97 12.37
N SER A 291 -15.60 12.97 11.55
CA SER A 291 -15.04 12.82 10.20
C SER A 291 -13.54 13.10 10.22
N ARG A 292 -12.72 12.09 9.97
CA ARG A 292 -11.29 12.27 9.69
C ARG A 292 -11.00 11.81 8.25
N PRO A 293 -10.78 12.71 7.31
CA PRO A 293 -10.51 12.36 5.91
C PRO A 293 -9.23 11.52 5.73
N SER A 294 -8.34 11.52 6.72
CA SER A 294 -6.99 10.95 6.64
C SER A 294 -6.90 9.43 6.65
N VAL A 295 -7.98 8.70 6.97
CA VAL A 295 -7.92 7.22 7.11
C VAL A 295 -7.71 6.47 5.79
N MET A 296 -7.88 7.13 4.66
CA MET A 296 -7.63 6.57 3.32
C MET A 296 -6.20 6.79 2.84
N TYR A 297 -5.46 7.64 3.52
CA TYR A 297 -4.13 8.04 3.15
C TYR A 297 -3.07 7.42 4.06
N PRO A 298 -1.82 7.37 3.62
CA PRO A 298 -0.74 6.86 4.42
C PRO A 298 -0.58 7.56 5.77
N SER A 299 -0.36 6.75 6.82
CA SER A 299 0.01 7.18 8.18
C SER A 299 1.34 6.53 8.53
N LEU A 300 2.43 7.18 8.11
CA LEU A 300 3.74 6.59 7.94
C LEU A 300 4.50 6.40 9.26
N THR A 301 5.30 5.34 9.29
CA THR A 301 6.32 5.12 10.31
C THR A 301 7.69 5.05 9.63
N ALA A 302 8.65 5.81 10.13
CA ALA A 302 10.03 5.81 9.62
C ALA A 302 10.67 4.42 9.78
N ASP A 303 11.67 4.15 8.96
CA ASP A 303 12.52 2.97 9.07
C ASP A 303 14.00 3.43 9.20
N PRO A 304 14.60 3.33 10.39
CA PRO A 304 14.03 2.77 11.63
C PRO A 304 13.03 3.73 12.34
N PRO A 305 12.17 3.21 13.26
CA PRO A 305 11.09 4.00 13.90
C PRO A 305 11.55 5.25 14.66
N GLU A 306 12.75 5.27 15.20
CA GLU A 306 13.36 6.41 15.91
C GLU A 306 13.64 7.60 15.00
N ASP A 307 13.73 7.36 13.70
CA ASP A 307 13.92 8.39 12.67
C ASP A 307 12.61 9.10 12.26
N GLN A 308 11.53 8.95 13.03
CA GLN A 308 10.21 9.50 12.71
C GLN A 308 10.22 11.00 12.42
N THR A 309 11.13 11.76 13.02
CA THR A 309 11.30 13.21 12.76
C THR A 309 11.77 13.52 11.34
N LYS A 310 12.34 12.56 10.62
CA LYS A 310 12.76 12.69 9.22
C LYS A 310 11.59 12.61 8.25
N ILE A 311 10.44 12.05 8.68
CA ILE A 311 9.24 11.98 7.86
C ILE A 311 8.55 13.35 7.87
N PRO A 312 8.42 14.05 6.73
CA PRO A 312 7.74 15.31 6.67
C PRO A 312 6.26 15.17 7.03
N GLN A 313 5.73 16.17 7.73
CA GLN A 313 4.30 16.23 7.99
C GLN A 313 3.59 16.72 6.73
N LEU A 314 2.69 15.92 6.21
CA LEU A 314 1.95 16.18 4.98
C LEU A 314 0.45 16.04 5.23
N GLU A 315 -0.31 16.94 4.64
CA GLU A 315 -1.76 16.84 4.52
C GLU A 315 -2.09 16.27 3.14
N TYR A 316 -2.44 14.99 3.07
CA TYR A 316 -2.78 14.33 1.81
C TYR A 316 -4.09 14.89 1.24
N ILE A 317 -4.12 15.15 -0.08
CA ILE A 317 -5.26 15.76 -0.80
C ILE A 317 -5.97 14.70 -1.64
N ALA A 318 -5.22 13.94 -2.45
CA ALA A 318 -5.76 13.00 -3.42
C ALA A 318 -4.75 11.90 -3.75
N LYS A 319 -5.23 10.76 -4.23
CA LYS A 319 -4.43 9.83 -5.03
C LYS A 319 -4.21 10.40 -6.43
N VAL A 320 -3.15 9.95 -7.08
CA VAL A 320 -2.84 10.34 -8.46
C VAL A 320 -2.79 9.08 -9.33
N ASP A 321 -3.50 9.10 -10.44
CA ASP A 321 -3.35 8.07 -11.46
C ASP A 321 -1.94 8.12 -12.06
N ARG A 322 -1.24 7.00 -12.06
CA ARG A 322 0.12 6.90 -12.58
C ARG A 322 0.20 7.21 -14.07
N ALA A 323 -0.77 6.72 -14.84
CA ALA A 323 -0.77 6.90 -16.29
C ALA A 323 -1.07 8.33 -16.70
N SER A 324 -1.89 9.03 -15.92
CA SER A 324 -2.42 10.34 -16.29
C SER A 324 -1.83 11.50 -15.51
N GLY A 325 -1.26 11.25 -14.35
CA GLY A 325 -0.84 12.32 -13.43
C GLY A 325 -2.02 13.16 -12.89
N ILE A 326 -3.28 12.76 -13.18
CA ILE A 326 -4.47 13.47 -12.73
C ILE A 326 -4.87 12.96 -11.33
N PRO A 327 -5.31 13.87 -10.44
CA PRO A 327 -5.91 13.45 -9.18
C PRO A 327 -7.14 12.58 -9.43
N LEU A 328 -7.11 11.36 -8.90
CA LEU A 328 -8.24 10.45 -8.97
C LEU A 328 -9.35 10.93 -8.05
N SER A 329 -10.56 11.03 -8.59
CA SER A 329 -11.72 10.89 -7.74
C SER A 329 -11.77 9.43 -7.28
N ILE A 330 -11.90 9.18 -5.98
CA ILE A 330 -11.89 7.85 -5.32
C ILE A 330 -12.99 6.90 -5.87
N VAL A 331 -13.63 7.26 -6.95
CA VAL A 331 -14.82 6.61 -7.54
C VAL A 331 -14.49 5.83 -8.82
N ASP A 332 -13.31 5.99 -9.40
CA ASP A 332 -12.95 5.27 -10.63
C ASP A 332 -12.58 3.82 -10.31
N GLU A 333 -13.45 2.92 -10.75
CA GLU A 333 -13.44 1.47 -10.45
C GLU A 333 -12.27 0.72 -11.12
N ASP A 334 -11.56 1.33 -12.06
CA ASP A 334 -10.52 0.68 -12.89
C ASP A 334 -9.07 1.00 -12.45
N ASP A 335 -8.88 1.60 -11.26
CA ASP A 335 -7.60 2.15 -10.87
C ASP A 335 -6.65 1.13 -10.22
N GLU A 336 -5.55 0.87 -10.90
CA GLU A 336 -4.39 0.21 -10.33
C GLU A 336 -3.74 1.11 -9.26
N CYS A 337 -3.83 0.71 -8.02
CA CYS A 337 -3.37 1.49 -6.87
C CYS A 337 -1.84 1.58 -6.79
N HIS A 338 -1.27 2.66 -7.28
CA HIS A 338 0.18 2.80 -7.47
C HIS A 338 0.94 3.58 -6.38
N GLY A 339 0.33 3.92 -5.25
CA GLY A 339 1.03 4.60 -4.16
C GLY A 339 1.59 5.99 -4.51
N ILE A 340 0.90 6.74 -5.38
CA ILE A 340 1.21 8.13 -5.71
C ILE A 340 0.10 9.04 -5.18
N TYR A 341 0.49 10.12 -4.50
CA TYR A 341 -0.46 11.02 -3.83
C TYR A 341 -0.06 12.48 -4.04
N LEU A 342 -1.06 13.37 -4.05
CA LEU A 342 -0.87 14.79 -3.81
C LEU A 342 -1.04 15.11 -2.32
N ALA A 343 -0.18 15.97 -1.81
CA ALA A 343 -0.24 16.44 -0.44
C ALA A 343 0.15 17.92 -0.34
N LYS A 344 -0.28 18.57 0.73
CA LYS A 344 0.23 19.89 1.14
C LYS A 344 1.39 19.71 2.10
N ARG A 345 2.46 20.40 1.84
CA ARG A 345 3.61 20.54 2.73
C ARG A 345 3.54 21.89 3.44
N THR A 346 3.45 21.86 4.77
CA THR A 346 3.63 23.07 5.58
C THR A 346 5.12 23.37 5.68
N CYS A 347 5.56 24.50 5.15
CA CYS A 347 6.89 25.01 5.43
C CYS A 347 6.92 25.45 6.90
N SER A 348 7.80 24.84 7.70
CA SER A 348 8.03 25.23 9.09
C SER A 348 8.82 26.54 9.11
N SER A 349 8.17 27.66 8.95
CA SER A 349 8.73 28.98 9.24
C SER A 349 7.61 29.97 9.53
N THR A 350 7.92 30.93 10.34
CA THR A 350 7.13 32.03 10.89
C THR A 350 6.57 33.01 9.85
N ASP A 351 6.58 32.65 8.57
CA ASP A 351 6.05 33.44 7.47
C ASP A 351 4.76 32.85 6.92
N ASP A 352 3.83 33.73 6.54
CA ASP A 352 2.55 33.45 5.82
C ASP A 352 2.76 32.87 4.40
N THR A 353 3.75 31.98 4.20
CA THR A 353 3.93 31.29 2.93
C THR A 353 2.82 30.28 2.72
N PRO A 354 2.09 30.32 1.60
CA PRO A 354 1.03 29.38 1.32
C PRO A 354 1.58 27.94 1.28
N ALA A 355 0.81 26.99 1.82
CA ALA A 355 1.17 25.59 1.81
C ALA A 355 1.42 25.12 0.36
N GLU A 356 2.59 24.57 0.11
CA GLU A 356 2.99 24.08 -1.20
C GLU A 356 2.36 22.71 -1.49
N VAL A 357 1.82 22.52 -2.69
CA VAL A 357 1.35 21.21 -3.15
C VAL A 357 2.53 20.41 -3.68
N VAL A 358 2.67 19.20 -3.18
CA VAL A 358 3.77 18.28 -3.51
C VAL A 358 3.23 16.93 -3.99
N LEU A 359 4.04 16.22 -4.79
CA LEU A 359 3.79 14.86 -5.19
C LEU A 359 4.54 13.92 -4.25
N VAL A 360 3.84 12.90 -3.75
CA VAL A 360 4.39 11.88 -2.84
C VAL A 360 4.30 10.52 -3.53
N LYS A 361 5.43 9.86 -3.70
CA LYS A 361 5.52 8.53 -4.31
C LYS A 361 6.11 7.53 -3.32
N PHE A 362 5.55 6.31 -3.31
CA PHE A 362 6.10 5.17 -2.57
C PHE A 362 6.66 4.14 -3.56
N THR A 363 7.92 3.75 -3.35
CA THR A 363 8.62 2.82 -4.25
C THR A 363 9.66 2.00 -3.49
N SER A 364 9.94 0.77 -3.95
CA SER A 364 10.93 -0.12 -3.33
C SER A 364 12.38 0.28 -3.63
N THR A 365 12.61 0.97 -4.75
CA THR A 365 13.93 1.42 -5.20
C THR A 365 13.83 2.86 -5.69
N TYR A 366 14.89 3.66 -5.50
CA TYR A 366 14.90 5.03 -5.99
C TYR A 366 16.32 5.58 -6.19
N GLY A 367 16.56 6.15 -7.36
CA GLY A 367 17.82 6.80 -7.74
C GLY A 367 17.93 8.24 -7.23
N GLN A 368 17.93 8.43 -5.91
CA GLN A 368 17.93 9.77 -5.27
C GLN A 368 19.05 10.69 -5.78
N SER A 369 20.27 10.15 -5.95
CA SER A 369 21.43 10.94 -6.42
C SER A 369 21.24 11.42 -7.86
N ALA A 370 20.68 10.57 -8.72
CA ALA A 370 20.39 10.90 -10.11
C ALA A 370 19.27 11.95 -10.21
N HIS A 371 18.21 11.79 -9.43
CA HIS A 371 17.12 12.77 -9.38
C HIS A 371 17.64 14.15 -8.95
N ARG A 372 18.38 14.25 -7.84
CA ARG A 372 18.97 15.51 -7.38
C ARG A 372 19.90 16.14 -8.42
N LEU A 373 20.74 15.33 -9.05
CA LEU A 373 21.64 15.81 -10.10
C LEU A 373 20.90 16.54 -11.23
N LEU A 374 19.75 16.02 -11.66
CA LEU A 374 18.96 16.63 -12.73
C LEU A 374 18.08 17.79 -12.23
N ALA A 375 17.57 17.70 -11.01
CA ALA A 375 16.75 18.76 -10.41
C ALA A 375 17.54 20.04 -10.09
N GLU A 376 18.85 19.92 -9.80
CA GLU A 376 19.75 21.02 -9.48
C GLU A 376 20.36 21.71 -10.72
N GLN A 377 19.96 21.31 -11.94
CA GLN A 377 20.39 21.99 -13.15
C GLN A 377 19.70 23.33 -13.35
N ASP A 378 20.27 24.19 -14.17
CA ASP A 378 19.68 25.45 -14.64
C ASP A 378 19.65 25.46 -16.18
N PRO A 379 18.48 25.36 -16.83
CA PRO A 379 17.18 25.04 -16.23
C PRO A 379 17.11 23.58 -15.70
N PRO A 380 16.24 23.30 -14.72
CA PRO A 380 16.11 21.97 -14.12
C PRO A 380 15.57 20.96 -15.14
N LEU A 381 16.11 19.72 -15.07
CA LEU A 381 15.76 18.58 -15.94
C LEU A 381 14.95 17.49 -15.21
N ALA A 382 14.64 17.72 -13.94
CA ALA A 382 13.74 16.92 -13.12
C ALA A 382 13.01 17.83 -12.12
N PRO A 383 11.83 17.42 -11.58
CA PRO A 383 11.17 18.17 -10.50
C PRO A 383 12.08 18.32 -9.28
N ALA A 384 11.92 19.37 -8.48
CA ALA A 384 12.70 19.53 -7.25
C ALA A 384 12.45 18.36 -6.29
N LEU A 385 13.50 17.75 -5.74
CA LEU A 385 13.42 16.66 -4.77
C LEU A 385 13.51 17.20 -3.35
N TYR A 386 12.38 17.20 -2.62
CA TYR A 386 12.33 17.72 -1.25
C TYR A 386 12.82 16.73 -0.20
N SER A 387 12.40 15.45 -0.30
CA SER A 387 12.88 14.39 0.57
C SER A 387 12.77 13.00 -0.06
N CYS A 388 13.62 12.09 0.41
CA CYS A 388 13.60 10.68 0.06
C CYS A 388 14.03 9.90 1.29
N ASN A 389 13.07 9.31 2.01
CA ASN A 389 13.28 8.65 3.29
C ASN A 389 12.73 7.23 3.25
N ARG A 390 13.39 6.31 3.97
CA ARG A 390 12.86 4.96 4.14
C ARG A 390 11.69 4.97 5.12
N VAL A 391 10.68 4.18 4.78
CA VAL A 391 9.52 3.92 5.65
C VAL A 391 9.35 2.42 5.85
N ILE A 392 8.78 2.04 6.99
CA ILE A 392 8.48 0.63 7.26
C ILE A 392 7.52 0.11 6.19
N GLY A 393 7.81 -1.07 5.68
CA GLY A 393 7.15 -1.64 4.51
C GLY A 393 8.13 -1.92 3.37
N GLY A 394 9.42 -1.57 3.56
CA GLY A 394 10.49 -1.77 2.58
C GLY A 394 10.45 -0.75 1.44
N LEU A 395 9.81 0.41 1.67
CA LEU A 395 9.64 1.44 0.66
C LEU A 395 10.44 2.71 0.99
N TYR A 396 10.72 3.48 -0.05
CA TYR A 396 11.08 4.88 0.04
C TYR A 396 9.84 5.75 -0.11
N MET A 397 9.71 6.75 0.75
CA MET A 397 8.81 7.88 0.58
C MET A 397 9.58 8.98 -0.14
N VAL A 398 9.19 9.28 -1.36
CA VAL A 398 9.77 10.33 -2.19
C VAL A 398 8.81 11.50 -2.25
N VAL A 399 9.24 12.67 -1.80
CA VAL A 399 8.47 13.92 -1.86
C VAL A 399 9.15 14.86 -2.85
N MET A 400 8.43 15.25 -3.89
CA MET A 400 8.95 16.08 -4.96
C MET A 400 7.95 17.17 -5.35
N GLU A 401 8.42 18.13 -6.11
CA GLU A 401 7.62 19.20 -6.71
C GLU A 401 6.49 18.61 -7.55
N TYR A 402 5.29 19.16 -7.39
CA TYR A 402 4.17 18.90 -8.28
C TYR A 402 4.16 19.95 -9.40
N LEU A 403 4.16 19.49 -10.65
CA LEU A 403 4.19 20.33 -11.86
C LEU A 403 2.79 20.30 -12.49
N PRO A 404 1.89 21.22 -12.13
CA PRO A 404 0.49 21.19 -12.60
C PRO A 404 0.36 21.43 -14.10
N ASP A 405 1.33 22.15 -14.71
CA ASP A 405 1.31 22.52 -16.13
C ASP A 405 2.10 21.56 -17.02
N ALA A 406 2.67 20.50 -16.43
CA ALA A 406 3.40 19.48 -17.16
C ALA A 406 2.57 18.21 -17.35
N SER A 407 2.67 17.61 -18.51
CA SER A 407 1.99 16.35 -18.85
C SER A 407 2.97 15.34 -19.43
N PRO A 408 2.75 14.02 -19.17
CA PRO A 408 3.54 12.98 -19.82
C PRO A 408 3.40 13.02 -21.34
N LEU A 409 4.47 12.74 -22.07
CA LEU A 409 4.50 12.84 -23.54
C LEU A 409 3.41 12.01 -24.21
N HIS A 410 3.11 10.80 -23.73
CA HIS A 410 2.08 9.94 -24.31
C HIS A 410 0.66 10.56 -24.30
N ARG A 411 0.40 11.55 -23.42
CA ARG A 411 -0.86 12.30 -23.41
C ARG A 411 -0.84 13.54 -24.28
N PHE A 412 0.32 14.14 -24.35
CA PHE A 412 0.50 15.40 -25.05
C PHE A 412 0.45 15.24 -26.55
N PHE A 413 1.01 14.15 -27.02
CA PHE A 413 1.11 13.80 -28.42
C PHE A 413 0.32 12.52 -28.69
N PRO A 414 -1.04 12.58 -28.73
CA PRO A 414 -1.77 11.43 -29.23
C PRO A 414 -1.26 11.15 -30.65
N PRO A 415 -1.32 9.91 -31.14
CA PRO A 415 -0.93 9.60 -32.51
C PRO A 415 -1.73 10.46 -33.49
N SER A 416 -1.21 11.64 -33.78
CA SER A 416 -1.78 12.65 -34.64
C SER A 416 -0.85 12.86 -35.83
N PRO A 417 -1.38 13.04 -37.05
CA PRO A 417 -0.56 13.22 -38.25
C PRO A 417 0.15 14.60 -38.35
N VAL A 418 0.13 15.40 -37.26
CA VAL A 418 0.80 16.71 -37.28
C VAL A 418 2.26 16.53 -36.85
N PRO A 419 3.22 16.93 -37.70
CA PRO A 419 4.64 16.83 -37.35
C PRO A 419 4.97 17.82 -36.21
N TYR A 420 5.28 17.29 -35.03
CA TYR A 420 5.75 18.06 -33.87
C TYR A 420 7.25 18.39 -33.96
N SER A 421 7.77 18.62 -35.16
CA SER A 421 9.21 18.78 -35.45
C SER A 421 9.90 19.82 -34.58
N LEU A 422 9.29 20.97 -34.33
CA LEU A 422 9.86 22.02 -33.47
C LEU A 422 9.96 21.63 -32.00
N LYS A 423 9.00 20.83 -31.48
CA LYS A 423 9.00 20.38 -30.08
C LYS A 423 9.88 19.15 -29.89
N ALA A 424 9.96 18.27 -30.90
CA ALA A 424 10.83 17.11 -30.88
C ALA A 424 12.30 17.48 -30.68
N ASP A 425 12.78 18.55 -31.27
CA ASP A 425 14.15 19.00 -31.09
C ASP A 425 14.43 19.52 -29.67
N VAL A 426 13.53 20.31 -29.09
CA VAL A 426 13.64 20.77 -27.70
C VAL A 426 13.67 19.58 -26.75
N ILE A 427 12.77 18.60 -26.95
CA ILE A 427 12.71 17.38 -26.14
C ILE A 427 13.99 16.57 -26.29
N ARG A 428 14.49 16.39 -27.51
CA ARG A 428 15.71 15.65 -27.81
C ARG A 428 16.93 16.26 -27.09
N GLU A 429 17.12 17.57 -27.22
CA GLU A 429 18.27 18.25 -26.62
C GLU A 429 18.24 18.20 -25.08
N ALA A 430 17.04 18.39 -24.46
CA ALA A 430 16.89 18.29 -23.02
C ALA A 430 17.19 16.87 -22.51
N LEU A 431 16.66 15.84 -23.16
CA LEU A 431 16.88 14.44 -22.79
C LEU A 431 18.34 14.03 -23.01
N LYS A 432 18.95 14.45 -24.12
CA LYS A 432 20.37 14.19 -24.39
C LYS A 432 21.24 14.78 -23.28
N LYS A 433 21.01 16.05 -22.91
CA LYS A 433 21.72 16.71 -21.80
C LYS A 433 21.51 15.95 -20.47
N ALA A 434 20.28 15.50 -20.18
CA ALA A 434 19.99 14.74 -18.97
C ALA A 434 20.76 13.42 -18.93
N LEU A 435 20.76 12.66 -20.02
CA LEU A 435 21.50 11.40 -20.11
C LEU A 435 23.02 11.62 -20.04
N GLU A 436 23.58 12.63 -20.70
CA GLU A 436 25.00 12.97 -20.61
C GLU A 436 25.45 13.24 -19.16
N LEU A 437 24.62 13.97 -18.38
CA LEU A 437 24.88 14.24 -16.96
C LEU A 437 24.83 12.98 -16.11
N LEU A 438 23.87 12.10 -16.35
CA LEU A 438 23.74 10.82 -15.65
C LEU A 438 24.91 9.88 -16.00
N HIS A 439 25.21 9.74 -17.29
CA HIS A 439 26.28 8.89 -17.79
C HIS A 439 27.68 9.32 -17.34
N ALA A 440 27.89 10.65 -17.16
CA ALA A 440 29.12 11.20 -16.58
C ALA A 440 29.33 10.78 -15.11
N ARG A 441 28.27 10.40 -14.41
CA ARG A 441 28.28 9.90 -13.03
C ARG A 441 28.09 8.38 -12.94
N ASP A 442 28.25 7.67 -14.06
CA ASP A 442 28.04 6.22 -14.17
C ASP A 442 26.61 5.75 -13.85
N HIS A 443 25.63 6.63 -13.93
CA HIS A 443 24.24 6.26 -13.84
C HIS A 443 23.66 5.92 -15.20
N VAL A 444 22.83 4.86 -15.23
CA VAL A 444 21.94 4.51 -16.34
C VAL A 444 20.53 4.80 -15.85
N PHE A 445 19.75 5.56 -16.62
CA PHE A 445 18.37 5.90 -16.24
C PHE A 445 17.47 4.66 -16.25
N GLY A 446 17.58 3.84 -17.29
CA GLY A 446 17.03 2.49 -17.38
C GLY A 446 15.56 2.40 -17.76
N ASP A 447 14.77 3.47 -17.66
CA ASP A 447 13.32 3.47 -18.00
C ASP A 447 12.92 4.70 -18.83
N LEU A 448 13.73 5.04 -19.84
CA LEU A 448 13.43 6.17 -20.73
C LEU A 448 12.33 5.82 -21.73
N ARG A 449 11.12 6.31 -21.46
CA ARG A 449 9.92 6.12 -22.27
C ARG A 449 8.94 7.27 -22.07
N GLU A 450 7.92 7.35 -22.92
CA GLU A 450 6.97 8.47 -23.02
C GLU A 450 6.28 8.82 -21.67
N PRO A 451 5.84 7.86 -20.84
CA PRO A 451 5.23 8.19 -19.54
C PRO A 451 6.18 8.85 -18.54
N ASN A 452 7.49 8.64 -18.69
CA ASN A 452 8.51 9.08 -17.75
C ASN A 452 9.18 10.40 -18.17
N VAL A 453 8.67 11.02 -19.25
CA VAL A 453 9.09 12.35 -19.72
C VAL A 453 7.90 13.29 -19.65
N LEU A 454 8.02 14.32 -18.80
CA LEU A 454 7.02 15.38 -18.72
C LEU A 454 7.44 16.57 -19.58
N TYR A 455 6.46 17.14 -20.26
CA TYR A 455 6.62 18.39 -21.02
C TYR A 455 5.70 19.44 -20.43
N SER A 456 6.25 20.62 -20.09
CA SER A 456 5.51 21.80 -19.66
C SER A 456 5.41 22.80 -20.80
N HIS A 457 4.20 23.27 -21.07
CA HIS A 457 3.96 24.32 -22.08
C HIS A 457 4.51 25.68 -21.65
N GLU A 458 4.52 25.95 -20.32
CA GLU A 458 5.11 27.15 -19.81
C GLU A 458 6.64 27.07 -19.88
N GLY A 459 7.21 27.76 -20.85
CA GLY A 459 8.66 27.86 -21.06
C GLY A 459 9.28 26.70 -21.80
N ASP A 460 8.51 25.83 -22.47
CA ASP A 460 9.03 24.70 -23.28
C ASP A 460 10.02 23.81 -22.50
N ARG A 461 9.65 23.40 -21.27
CA ARG A 461 10.52 22.64 -20.38
C ARG A 461 10.24 21.17 -20.41
N VAL A 462 11.29 20.38 -20.28
CA VAL A 462 11.25 18.92 -20.27
C VAL A 462 11.82 18.42 -18.95
N PHE A 463 11.12 17.47 -18.31
CA PHE A 463 11.53 16.88 -17.05
C PHE A 463 11.53 15.37 -17.14
N LEU A 464 12.60 14.73 -16.68
CA LEU A 464 12.60 13.29 -16.40
C LEU A 464 11.99 13.02 -15.03
N VAL A 465 11.15 12.00 -14.96
CA VAL A 465 10.52 11.50 -13.74
C VAL A 465 10.64 9.98 -13.66
N ASP A 466 10.30 9.41 -12.51
CA ASP A 466 10.36 7.97 -12.28
C ASP A 466 11.78 7.40 -12.26
N PHE A 467 12.56 7.78 -11.24
CA PHE A 467 13.95 7.34 -11.03
C PHE A 467 14.06 5.96 -10.35
N ASP A 468 13.02 5.14 -10.40
CA ASP A 468 12.96 3.84 -9.70
C ASP A 468 13.99 2.83 -10.23
N TRP A 469 14.30 2.91 -11.52
CA TRP A 469 15.18 1.96 -12.18
C TRP A 469 16.60 2.50 -12.43
N VAL A 470 16.90 3.67 -11.92
CA VAL A 470 18.27 4.20 -12.06
C VAL A 470 19.27 3.25 -11.42
N GLY A 471 20.26 2.86 -12.19
CA GLY A 471 21.31 1.94 -11.76
C GLY A 471 22.70 2.37 -12.19
N LYS A 472 23.71 1.66 -11.69
CA LYS A 472 25.11 1.82 -12.04
C LYS A 472 25.43 1.08 -13.34
N HIS A 473 26.16 1.74 -14.25
CA HIS A 473 26.64 1.17 -15.48
C HIS A 473 27.49 -0.07 -15.21
N GLN A 474 27.18 -1.19 -15.89
CA GLN A 474 27.84 -2.49 -15.79
C GLN A 474 27.81 -3.17 -14.41
N GLU A 475 27.20 -2.55 -13.39
CA GLU A 475 27.06 -3.11 -12.04
C GLU A 475 25.61 -3.52 -11.76
N SER A 476 24.66 -2.63 -12.03
CA SER A 476 23.24 -2.85 -11.76
C SER A 476 22.59 -3.72 -12.85
N ARG A 477 21.43 -4.30 -12.50
CA ARG A 477 20.64 -5.12 -13.41
C ARG A 477 19.21 -4.61 -13.47
N TYR A 478 18.57 -4.80 -14.61
CA TYR A 478 17.15 -4.55 -14.78
C TYR A 478 16.32 -5.43 -13.86
N SER A 479 15.10 -4.97 -13.52
CA SER A 479 14.17 -5.75 -12.71
C SER A 479 13.93 -7.15 -13.30
N PRO A 480 13.90 -8.21 -12.47
CA PRO A 480 13.46 -9.52 -12.91
C PRO A 480 11.98 -9.56 -13.35
N CYS A 481 11.17 -8.60 -12.87
CA CYS A 481 9.76 -8.43 -13.20
C CYS A 481 9.56 -7.31 -14.24
N LEU A 482 10.46 -7.21 -15.22
CA LEU A 482 10.35 -6.25 -16.32
C LEU A 482 9.04 -6.46 -17.08
N ASN A 483 8.25 -5.39 -17.24
CA ASN A 483 7.05 -5.46 -18.09
C ASN A 483 7.48 -5.60 -19.56
N PRO A 484 7.14 -6.70 -20.26
CA PRO A 484 7.48 -6.88 -21.67
C PRO A 484 6.89 -5.77 -22.58
N ASP A 485 5.74 -5.21 -22.19
CA ASP A 485 5.04 -4.17 -22.95
C ASP A 485 5.72 -2.80 -22.86
N ALA A 486 6.66 -2.63 -21.92
CA ALA A 486 7.47 -1.40 -21.81
C ALA A 486 8.40 -1.19 -23.02
N ASN A 487 8.62 -2.24 -23.84
CA ASN A 487 9.38 -2.22 -25.09
C ASN A 487 10.74 -1.50 -25.00
N LEU A 488 11.46 -1.66 -23.91
CA LEU A 488 12.76 -1.01 -23.67
C LEU A 488 13.92 -1.65 -24.45
N GLY A 489 13.67 -2.75 -25.16
CA GLY A 489 14.69 -3.50 -25.92
C GLY A 489 15.75 -4.19 -25.04
N VAL A 490 15.50 -4.31 -23.75
CA VAL A 490 16.34 -5.01 -22.78
C VAL A 490 15.61 -6.22 -22.20
N LYS A 491 16.36 -7.15 -21.60
CA LYS A 491 15.81 -8.35 -20.98
C LYS A 491 15.80 -8.23 -19.46
N ALA A 492 14.86 -8.92 -18.82
CA ALA A 492 14.86 -9.10 -17.38
C ALA A 492 16.21 -9.61 -16.89
N TRP A 493 16.73 -9.05 -15.80
CA TRP A 493 18.02 -9.36 -15.20
C TRP A 493 19.25 -9.04 -16.06
N GLN A 494 19.10 -8.38 -17.22
CA GLN A 494 20.21 -7.91 -18.04
C GLN A 494 21.03 -6.85 -17.28
N VAL A 495 22.34 -6.82 -17.47
CA VAL A 495 23.22 -5.77 -16.94
C VAL A 495 22.86 -4.45 -17.59
N MET A 496 22.80 -3.39 -16.79
CA MET A 496 22.48 -2.04 -17.26
C MET A 496 23.69 -1.38 -17.91
N GLU A 497 23.49 -0.85 -19.11
CA GLU A 497 24.53 -0.18 -19.87
C GLU A 497 24.03 1.16 -20.42
N LYS A 498 24.91 2.16 -20.51
CA LYS A 498 24.58 3.51 -21.03
C LYS A 498 23.97 3.46 -22.43
N VAL A 499 24.43 2.53 -23.26
CA VAL A 499 23.90 2.33 -24.61
C VAL A 499 22.41 1.99 -24.65
N HIS A 500 21.85 1.45 -23.56
CA HIS A 500 20.41 1.17 -23.47
C HIS A 500 19.59 2.48 -23.41
N ASP A 501 20.06 3.47 -22.66
CA ASP A 501 19.42 4.78 -22.62
C ASP A 501 19.49 5.50 -23.98
N GLU A 502 20.65 5.39 -24.68
CA GLU A 502 20.83 5.96 -26.02
C GLU A 502 19.87 5.33 -27.03
N ALA A 503 19.71 3.99 -26.98
CA ALA A 503 18.77 3.27 -27.83
C ALA A 503 17.30 3.63 -27.50
N ASN A 504 17.00 3.85 -26.21
CA ASN A 504 15.66 4.27 -25.77
C ASN A 504 15.38 5.71 -26.21
N LEU A 505 16.35 6.61 -26.13
CA LEU A 505 16.22 7.97 -26.67
C LEU A 505 15.91 7.95 -28.18
N GLN A 506 16.63 7.14 -28.95
CA GLN A 506 16.38 7.01 -30.39
C GLN A 506 14.95 6.51 -30.67
N ARG A 507 14.49 5.49 -29.93
CA ARG A 507 13.10 4.99 -30.06
C ARG A 507 12.06 6.04 -29.70
N LEU A 508 12.29 6.78 -28.62
CA LEU A 508 11.39 7.86 -28.22
C LEU A 508 11.33 8.96 -29.29
N MET A 509 12.47 9.28 -29.92
CA MET A 509 12.48 10.27 -31.00
C MET A 509 11.74 9.78 -32.24
N THR A 510 11.96 8.52 -32.66
CA THR A 510 11.20 7.89 -33.74
C THR A 510 9.70 7.92 -33.46
N TRP A 511 9.28 7.62 -32.23
CA TRP A 511 7.88 7.69 -31.82
C TRP A 511 7.32 9.12 -31.90
N LEU A 512 8.11 10.14 -31.49
CA LEU A 512 7.70 11.55 -31.51
C LEU A 512 7.58 12.10 -32.94
N THR A 513 8.47 11.71 -33.87
CA THR A 513 8.50 12.23 -35.23
C THR A 513 7.64 11.42 -36.20
N GLY A 514 7.27 10.19 -35.82
CA GLY A 514 6.51 9.28 -36.67
C GLY A 514 7.33 8.72 -37.84
N GLU A 515 8.68 8.76 -37.74
CA GLU A 515 9.62 8.25 -38.76
C GLU A 515 9.87 6.75 -38.63
#